data_d44241c359feeef7aea8fe948a5fe66f
#
_entry.id   d44241c359feeef7aea8fe948a5fe66f
#
_cell.length_a   1.000
_cell.length_b   1.000
_cell.length_c   1.000
_cell.angle_alpha   90.00
_cell.angle_beta   90.00
_cell.angle_gamma   90.00
#
_symmetry.space_group_name_H-M   'P 1'
#
loop_
_entity.id
_entity.type
_entity.pdbx_description
1 polymer ?
#
loop_
_entity_poly.entity_id
_entity_poly.type
_entity_poly.pdbx_seq_one_letter_code
_entity_poly.pdbx_strand_id
1 'polypeptide(L)'
;MLNPRLASRYAKSLIDLAVEQDALETTLQDMQLIDATVRGSKEFASILRSPVIKADKKEAIIDAIFAARLSPLTRAFVRLLTQKGRENTLGEMATSFIKQYREMKHISQVRLITAAPVSEAVREQISSRVAASMPGQRIELSTDVQPELIGGFVLEMDDKLVDASIRRDLNDIKKQFLKNLYVPELR
;
A
#
# COMPACT_ATOMS: atom_id res chain seq x y z
N MET A 1 10.94 -11.25 13.67
CA MET A 1 10.57 -11.81 12.34
C MET A 1 9.20 -11.28 11.98
N LEU A 2 9.07 -10.71 10.79
CA LEU A 2 7.80 -10.29 10.20
C LEU A 2 6.94 -11.54 9.96
N ASN A 3 5.71 -11.55 10.44
CA ASN A 3 4.81 -12.69 10.24
C ASN A 3 3.54 -12.26 9.47
N PRO A 4 3.61 -12.18 8.12
CA PRO A 4 2.52 -11.69 7.30
C PRO A 4 1.23 -12.51 7.45
N ARG A 5 1.36 -13.82 7.70
CA ARG A 5 0.20 -14.70 7.92
C ARG A 5 -0.55 -14.36 9.20
N LEU A 6 0.19 -14.00 10.24
CA LEU A 6 -0.41 -13.60 11.52
C LEU A 6 -1.11 -12.24 11.36
N ALA A 7 -0.46 -11.26 10.74
CA ALA A 7 -1.02 -9.95 10.47
C ALA A 7 -2.31 -10.06 9.64
N SER A 8 -2.31 -10.87 8.59
CA SER A 8 -3.49 -11.10 7.75
C SER A 8 -4.65 -11.74 8.51
N ARG A 9 -4.38 -12.67 9.43
CA ARG A 9 -5.41 -13.30 10.27
C ARG A 9 -6.07 -12.30 11.22
N TYR A 10 -5.28 -11.47 11.89
CA TYR A 10 -5.80 -10.45 12.79
C TYR A 10 -6.57 -9.37 12.01
N ALA A 11 -6.06 -8.95 10.85
CA ALA A 11 -6.75 -8.01 9.97
C ALA A 11 -8.12 -8.55 9.56
N LYS A 12 -8.21 -9.82 9.17
CA LYS A 12 -9.48 -10.47 8.82
C LYS A 12 -10.45 -10.49 9.99
N SER A 13 -9.99 -10.90 11.18
CA SER A 13 -10.84 -10.91 12.39
C SER A 13 -11.37 -9.53 12.75
N LEU A 14 -10.57 -8.47 12.52
CA LEU A 14 -11.01 -7.11 12.75
C LEU A 14 -12.02 -6.64 11.69
N ILE A 15 -11.85 -7.06 10.42
CA ILE A 15 -12.82 -6.78 9.36
C ILE A 15 -14.15 -7.44 9.69
N ASP A 16 -14.15 -8.73 10.03
CA ASP A 16 -15.36 -9.48 10.36
C ASP A 16 -16.11 -8.81 11.51
N LEU A 17 -15.40 -8.42 12.58
CA LEU A 17 -15.97 -7.72 13.72
C LEU A 17 -16.49 -6.30 13.35
N ALA A 18 -15.76 -5.58 12.50
CA ALA A 18 -16.15 -4.24 12.06
C ALA A 18 -17.41 -4.28 11.15
N VAL A 19 -17.58 -5.35 10.37
CA VAL A 19 -18.80 -5.61 9.60
C VAL A 19 -19.98 -5.91 10.51
N GLU A 20 -19.80 -6.77 11.53
CA GLU A 20 -20.86 -7.08 12.50
C GLU A 20 -21.37 -5.85 13.28
N GLN A 21 -20.47 -4.89 13.54
CA GLN A 21 -20.78 -3.65 14.28
C GLN A 21 -21.13 -2.46 13.39
N ASP A 22 -21.25 -2.65 12.08
CA ASP A 22 -21.45 -1.57 11.09
C ASP A 22 -20.45 -0.41 11.23
N ALA A 23 -19.23 -0.73 11.63
CA ALA A 23 -18.15 0.22 11.92
C ALA A 23 -16.96 0.11 10.93
N LEU A 24 -17.20 -0.51 9.76
CA LEU A 24 -16.14 -0.85 8.81
C LEU A 24 -15.40 0.39 8.28
N GLU A 25 -16.14 1.45 7.92
CA GLU A 25 -15.54 2.67 7.34
C GLU A 25 -14.74 3.45 8.39
N THR A 26 -15.25 3.53 9.62
CA THR A 26 -14.52 4.17 10.73
C THR A 26 -13.27 3.39 11.09
N THR A 27 -13.35 2.06 11.12
CA THR A 27 -12.19 1.19 11.36
C THR A 27 -11.16 1.31 10.24
N LEU A 28 -11.58 1.50 8.98
CA LEU A 28 -10.67 1.75 7.87
C LEU A 28 -9.88 3.05 8.07
N GLN A 29 -10.56 4.14 8.44
CA GLN A 29 -9.89 5.42 8.73
C GLN A 29 -8.88 5.29 9.86
N ASP A 30 -9.24 4.56 10.91
CA ASP A 30 -8.34 4.27 12.03
C ASP A 30 -7.11 3.48 11.58
N MET A 31 -7.29 2.45 10.75
CA MET A 31 -6.18 1.64 10.24
C MET A 31 -5.28 2.44 9.29
N GLN A 32 -5.85 3.33 8.49
CA GLN A 32 -5.07 4.26 7.65
C GLN A 32 -4.24 5.23 8.51
N LEU A 33 -4.82 5.75 9.58
CA LEU A 33 -4.10 6.60 10.54
C LEU A 33 -2.95 5.87 11.21
N ILE A 34 -3.17 4.62 11.63
CA ILE A 34 -2.14 3.78 12.25
C ILE A 34 -1.03 3.49 11.23
N ASP A 35 -1.36 3.07 10.02
CA ASP A 35 -0.37 2.77 8.95
C ASP A 35 0.48 4.02 8.63
N ALA A 36 -0.16 5.17 8.45
CA ALA A 36 0.51 6.45 8.20
C ALA A 36 1.44 6.85 9.36
N THR A 37 1.01 6.66 10.61
CA THR A 37 1.81 6.99 11.79
C THR A 37 3.02 6.07 11.92
N VAL A 38 2.84 4.75 11.72
CA VAL A 38 3.94 3.77 11.81
C VAL A 38 4.96 3.99 10.67
N ARG A 39 4.51 4.34 9.47
CA ARG A 39 5.40 4.66 8.34
C ARG A 39 6.09 6.02 8.50
N GLY A 40 5.39 6.99 9.05
CA GLY A 40 5.90 8.36 9.23
C GLY A 40 6.92 8.51 10.36
N SER A 41 6.87 7.63 11.39
CA SER A 41 7.79 7.68 12.54
C SER A 41 8.56 6.40 12.70
N LYS A 42 9.87 6.46 12.38
CA LYS A 42 10.81 5.35 12.61
C LYS A 42 10.96 5.02 14.09
N GLU A 43 10.89 6.06 14.94
CA GLU A 43 10.97 5.93 16.39
C GLU A 43 9.79 5.13 16.92
N PHE A 44 8.57 5.45 16.52
CA PHE A 44 7.38 4.72 16.92
C PHE A 44 7.43 3.25 16.45
N ALA A 45 7.79 3.02 15.21
CA ALA A 45 7.98 1.67 14.68
C ALA A 45 9.04 0.88 15.47
N SER A 46 10.12 1.53 15.90
CA SER A 46 11.18 0.94 16.72
C SER A 46 10.70 0.59 18.14
N ILE A 47 9.91 1.48 18.76
CA ILE A 47 9.30 1.26 20.08
C ILE A 47 8.38 0.03 20.04
N LEU A 48 7.51 -0.07 19.03
CA LEU A 48 6.62 -1.22 18.88
C LEU A 48 7.38 -2.55 18.76
N ARG A 49 8.51 -2.55 18.07
CA ARG A 49 9.34 -3.75 17.85
C ARG A 49 10.30 -4.08 18.99
N SER A 50 10.59 -3.12 19.84
CA SER A 50 11.56 -3.30 20.93
C SER A 50 11.08 -4.33 21.95
N PRO A 51 11.84 -5.39 22.24
CA PRO A 51 11.49 -6.34 23.30
C PRO A 51 11.85 -5.83 24.71
N VAL A 52 12.64 -4.76 24.79
CA VAL A 52 13.09 -4.20 26.08
C VAL A 52 12.01 -3.36 26.75
N ILE A 53 11.12 -2.75 25.95
CA ILE A 53 10.05 -1.90 26.46
C ILE A 53 8.88 -2.78 26.86
N LYS A 54 8.47 -2.67 28.15
CA LYS A 54 7.36 -3.43 28.71
C LYS A 54 6.03 -3.06 28.03
N ALA A 55 5.10 -4.01 27.97
CA ALA A 55 3.78 -3.85 27.35
C ALA A 55 3.01 -2.63 27.91
N ASP A 56 3.01 -2.42 29.22
CA ASP A 56 2.32 -1.29 29.86
C ASP A 56 2.83 0.08 29.33
N LYS A 57 4.16 0.19 29.15
CA LYS A 57 4.75 1.42 28.60
C LYS A 57 4.38 1.62 27.12
N LYS A 58 4.34 0.54 26.35
CA LYS A 58 3.90 0.59 24.95
C LYS A 58 2.42 0.97 24.84
N GLU A 59 1.57 0.40 25.71
CA GLU A 59 0.14 0.74 25.79
C GLU A 59 -0.04 2.24 26.09
N ALA A 60 0.70 2.77 27.08
CA ALA A 60 0.65 4.19 27.43
C ALA A 60 1.11 5.10 26.26
N ILE A 61 2.14 4.69 25.49
CA ILE A 61 2.60 5.43 24.32
C ILE A 61 1.54 5.39 23.20
N ILE A 62 0.96 4.24 22.93
CA ILE A 62 -0.10 4.06 21.93
C ILE A 62 -1.31 4.90 22.31
N ASP A 63 -1.73 4.85 23.57
CA ASP A 63 -2.84 5.66 24.07
C ASP A 63 -2.53 7.15 23.96
N ALA A 64 -1.33 7.59 24.29
CA ALA A 64 -0.96 9.01 24.14
C ALA A 64 -1.01 9.52 22.69
N ILE A 65 -0.67 8.66 21.72
CA ILE A 65 -0.68 9.03 20.29
C ILE A 65 -2.09 8.99 19.72
N PHE A 66 -2.89 8.02 20.10
CA PHE A 66 -4.15 7.70 19.43
C PHE A 66 -5.42 7.89 20.27
N ALA A 67 -5.33 8.18 21.58
CA ALA A 67 -6.45 8.15 22.53
C ALA A 67 -7.72 8.89 22.07
N ALA A 68 -7.56 10.05 21.41
CA ALA A 68 -8.68 10.89 20.97
C ALA A 68 -9.09 10.64 19.50
N ARG A 69 -8.38 9.78 18.79
CA ARG A 69 -8.50 9.65 17.32
C ARG A 69 -9.06 8.32 16.87
N LEU A 70 -8.90 7.27 17.67
CA LEU A 70 -9.38 5.93 17.32
C LEU A 70 -10.78 5.69 17.83
N SER A 71 -11.56 4.95 17.06
CA SER A 71 -12.86 4.42 17.48
C SER A 71 -12.72 3.46 18.69
N PRO A 72 -13.78 3.27 19.47
CA PRO A 72 -13.77 2.35 20.62
C PRO A 72 -13.38 0.93 20.21
N LEU A 73 -13.86 0.45 19.09
CA LEU A 73 -13.55 -0.87 18.53
C LEU A 73 -12.05 -1.04 18.26
N THR A 74 -11.48 -0.12 17.47
CA THR A 74 -10.06 -0.16 17.12
C THR A 74 -9.17 -0.03 18.35
N ARG A 75 -9.54 0.84 19.30
CA ARG A 75 -8.80 1.00 20.54
C ARG A 75 -8.79 -0.29 21.36
N ALA A 76 -9.95 -0.92 21.55
CA ALA A 76 -10.04 -2.19 22.27
C ALA A 76 -9.20 -3.28 21.61
N PHE A 77 -9.20 -3.32 20.27
CA PHE A 77 -8.41 -4.26 19.49
C PHE A 77 -6.90 -4.03 19.64
N VAL A 78 -6.42 -2.79 19.52
CA VAL A 78 -5.00 -2.44 19.71
C VAL A 78 -4.53 -2.78 21.13
N ARG A 79 -5.37 -2.50 22.14
CA ARG A 79 -5.10 -2.87 23.52
C ARG A 79 -4.96 -4.37 23.70
N LEU A 80 -5.86 -5.15 23.11
CA LEU A 80 -5.78 -6.62 23.12
C LEU A 80 -4.46 -7.12 22.52
N LEU A 81 -4.02 -6.53 21.40
CA LEU A 81 -2.75 -6.88 20.76
C LEU A 81 -1.56 -6.61 21.68
N THR A 82 -1.54 -5.47 22.34
CA THR A 82 -0.47 -5.09 23.29
C THR A 82 -0.44 -6.05 24.47
N GLN A 83 -1.60 -6.40 25.03
CA GLN A 83 -1.69 -7.39 26.12
C GLN A 83 -1.23 -8.79 25.71
N LYS A 84 -1.39 -9.15 24.43
CA LYS A 84 -0.92 -10.43 23.88
C LYS A 84 0.54 -10.38 23.40
N GLY A 85 1.26 -9.25 23.57
CA GLY A 85 2.64 -9.07 23.11
C GLY A 85 2.77 -9.10 21.59
N ARG A 86 1.75 -8.64 20.86
CA ARG A 86 1.68 -8.66 19.40
C ARG A 86 1.69 -7.27 18.76
N GLU A 87 1.96 -6.24 19.54
CA GLU A 87 2.02 -4.84 19.10
C GLU A 87 3.06 -4.60 18.01
N ASN A 88 4.08 -5.44 17.92
CA ASN A 88 5.10 -5.38 16.86
C ASN A 88 4.55 -5.65 15.46
N THR A 89 3.38 -6.29 15.36
CA THR A 89 2.72 -6.58 14.08
C THR A 89 1.68 -5.53 13.69
N LEU A 90 1.48 -4.49 14.49
CA LEU A 90 0.42 -3.49 14.29
C LEU A 90 0.49 -2.80 12.93
N GLY A 91 1.68 -2.39 12.48
CA GLY A 91 1.86 -1.77 11.15
C GLY A 91 1.51 -2.72 10.00
N GLU A 92 1.95 -3.99 10.10
CA GLU A 92 1.65 -5.00 9.08
C GLU A 92 0.17 -5.36 9.04
N MET A 93 -0.47 -5.35 10.21
CA MET A 93 -1.91 -5.57 10.32
C MET A 93 -2.71 -4.44 9.68
N ALA A 94 -2.31 -3.17 9.93
CA ALA A 94 -2.97 -2.02 9.32
C ALA A 94 -2.85 -2.08 7.77
N THR A 95 -1.67 -2.36 7.25
CA THR A 95 -1.47 -2.57 5.81
C THR A 95 -2.33 -3.73 5.28
N SER A 96 -2.37 -4.87 6.00
CA SER A 96 -3.15 -6.04 5.59
C SER A 96 -4.65 -5.79 5.66
N PHE A 97 -5.14 -5.03 6.65
CA PHE A 97 -6.54 -4.62 6.78
C PHE A 97 -6.97 -3.78 5.58
N ILE A 98 -6.18 -2.75 5.23
CA ILE A 98 -6.46 -1.88 4.08
C ILE A 98 -6.49 -2.69 2.79
N LYS A 99 -5.57 -3.65 2.61
CA LYS A 99 -5.55 -4.54 1.45
C LYS A 99 -6.82 -5.40 1.38
N GLN A 100 -7.17 -6.09 2.45
CA GLN A 100 -8.36 -6.96 2.50
C GLN A 100 -9.68 -6.17 2.36
N TYR A 101 -9.74 -4.95 2.92
CA TYR A 101 -10.87 -4.05 2.72
C TYR A 101 -11.09 -3.73 1.23
N ARG A 102 -10.00 -3.39 0.51
CA ARG A 102 -10.06 -3.12 -0.93
C ARG A 102 -10.50 -4.33 -1.73
N GLU A 103 -9.94 -5.51 -1.41
CA GLU A 103 -10.34 -6.77 -2.04
C GLU A 103 -11.84 -7.03 -1.84
N MET A 104 -12.35 -6.85 -0.62
CA MET A 104 -13.78 -7.03 -0.28
C MET A 104 -14.69 -6.04 -1.00
N LYS A 105 -14.27 -4.79 -1.16
CA LYS A 105 -15.02 -3.72 -1.84
C LYS A 105 -14.77 -3.68 -3.35
N HIS A 106 -13.99 -4.61 -3.90
CA HIS A 106 -13.56 -4.62 -5.31
C HIS A 106 -12.93 -3.30 -5.76
N ILE A 107 -12.05 -2.74 -4.92
CA ILE A 107 -11.32 -1.51 -5.20
C ILE A 107 -9.92 -1.87 -5.70
N SER A 108 -9.61 -1.52 -6.94
CA SER A 108 -8.26 -1.66 -7.51
C SER A 108 -7.50 -0.34 -7.45
N GLN A 109 -6.31 -0.40 -6.88
CA GLN A 109 -5.39 0.73 -6.94
C GLN A 109 -4.65 0.74 -8.26
N VAL A 110 -4.69 1.88 -8.92
CA VAL A 110 -3.93 2.13 -10.14
C VAL A 110 -3.02 3.32 -9.91
N ARG A 111 -1.72 3.10 -10.09
CA ARG A 111 -0.72 4.15 -9.98
C ARG A 111 -0.21 4.52 -11.36
N LEU A 112 -0.45 5.76 -11.75
CA LEU A 112 0.03 6.33 -13.00
C LEU A 112 1.29 7.14 -12.72
N ILE A 113 2.41 6.72 -13.30
CA ILE A 113 3.69 7.43 -13.19
C ILE A 113 3.99 8.06 -14.54
N THR A 114 4.27 9.36 -14.55
CA THR A 114 4.53 10.16 -15.76
C THR A 114 5.79 11.00 -15.61
N ALA A 115 6.38 11.43 -16.75
CA ALA A 115 7.57 12.27 -16.74
C ALA A 115 7.27 13.73 -16.32
N ALA A 116 6.03 14.19 -16.54
CA ALA A 116 5.57 15.54 -16.22
C ALA A 116 4.14 15.47 -15.66
N PRO A 117 3.69 16.49 -14.92
CA PRO A 117 2.33 16.55 -14.42
C PRO A 117 1.31 16.43 -15.55
N VAL A 118 0.32 15.58 -15.38
CA VAL A 118 -0.77 15.38 -16.36
C VAL A 118 -1.96 16.27 -16.01
N SER A 119 -2.66 16.75 -17.07
CA SER A 119 -3.89 17.51 -16.86
C SER A 119 -5.01 16.60 -16.33
N GLU A 120 -6.00 17.21 -15.66
CA GLU A 120 -7.16 16.47 -15.13
C GLU A 120 -7.91 15.74 -16.25
N ALA A 121 -8.04 16.34 -17.44
CA ALA A 121 -8.68 15.70 -18.60
C ALA A 121 -7.98 14.40 -19.03
N VAL A 122 -6.63 14.38 -19.03
CA VAL A 122 -5.85 13.17 -19.34
C VAL A 122 -6.01 12.12 -18.23
N ARG A 123 -6.03 12.55 -16.98
CA ARG A 123 -6.27 11.67 -15.82
C ARG A 123 -7.63 10.97 -15.91
N GLU A 124 -8.68 11.72 -16.24
CA GLU A 124 -10.03 11.17 -16.43
C GLU A 124 -10.11 10.20 -17.61
N GLN A 125 -9.47 10.51 -18.72
CA GLN A 125 -9.40 9.60 -19.87
C GLN A 125 -8.70 8.28 -19.54
N ILE A 126 -7.59 8.33 -18.79
CA ILE A 126 -6.87 7.13 -18.35
C ILE A 126 -7.74 6.34 -17.37
N SER A 127 -8.35 7.01 -16.40
CA SER A 127 -9.26 6.39 -15.44
C SER A 127 -10.41 5.66 -16.15
N SER A 128 -11.03 6.30 -17.13
CA SER A 128 -12.13 5.71 -17.92
C SER A 128 -11.68 4.48 -18.71
N ARG A 129 -10.51 4.53 -19.32
CA ARG A 129 -9.95 3.39 -20.08
C ARG A 129 -9.59 2.22 -19.18
N VAL A 130 -9.02 2.49 -18.01
CA VAL A 130 -8.71 1.45 -17.01
C VAL A 130 -10.00 0.85 -16.47
N ALA A 131 -11.02 1.67 -16.17
CA ALA A 131 -12.33 1.20 -15.75
C ALA A 131 -13.00 0.30 -16.79
N ALA A 132 -12.88 0.64 -18.07
CA ALA A 132 -13.40 -0.21 -19.15
C ALA A 132 -12.69 -1.57 -19.26
N SER A 133 -11.41 -1.63 -18.84
CA SER A 133 -10.62 -2.87 -18.84
C SER A 133 -10.91 -3.76 -17.64
N MET A 134 -11.52 -3.22 -16.59
CA MET A 134 -11.79 -3.91 -15.32
C MET A 134 -13.26 -3.75 -14.91
N PRO A 135 -14.19 -4.37 -15.64
CA PRO A 135 -15.61 -4.25 -15.34
C PRO A 135 -15.92 -4.80 -13.94
N GLY A 136 -16.69 -4.03 -13.16
CA GLY A 136 -17.09 -4.41 -11.80
C GLY A 136 -16.10 -4.01 -10.70
N GLN A 137 -14.99 -3.35 -11.02
CA GLN A 137 -14.06 -2.83 -10.02
C GLN A 137 -14.15 -1.30 -9.93
N ARG A 138 -14.08 -0.79 -8.71
CA ARG A 138 -13.90 0.65 -8.46
C ARG A 138 -12.41 0.97 -8.54
N ILE A 139 -12.05 1.96 -9.35
CA ILE A 139 -10.66 2.33 -9.57
C ILE A 139 -10.29 3.54 -8.74
N GLU A 140 -9.22 3.41 -7.95
CA GLU A 140 -8.55 4.50 -7.27
C GLU A 140 -7.27 4.84 -8.02
N LEU A 141 -7.30 5.92 -8.82
CA LEU A 141 -6.14 6.38 -9.60
C LEU A 141 -5.29 7.34 -8.76
N SER A 142 -4.05 6.95 -8.49
CA SER A 142 -3.00 7.83 -7.95
C SER A 142 -2.04 8.24 -9.05
N THR A 143 -1.56 9.49 -9.02
CA THR A 143 -0.59 9.99 -10.00
C THR A 143 0.73 10.34 -9.30
N ASP A 144 1.84 9.95 -9.91
CA ASP A 144 3.19 10.26 -9.46
C ASP A 144 4.02 10.83 -10.63
N VAL A 145 4.94 11.73 -10.35
CA VAL A 145 5.76 12.36 -11.39
C VAL A 145 7.21 11.95 -11.20
N GLN A 146 7.76 11.26 -12.21
CA GLN A 146 9.16 10.84 -12.25
C GLN A 146 9.82 11.33 -13.53
N PRO A 147 10.56 12.44 -13.50
CA PRO A 147 11.22 13.01 -14.67
C PRO A 147 12.20 12.05 -15.38
N GLU A 148 12.71 11.05 -14.63
CA GLU A 148 13.63 10.03 -15.16
C GLU A 148 13.02 9.14 -16.26
N LEU A 149 11.69 9.15 -16.41
CA LEU A 149 11.02 8.44 -17.50
C LEU A 149 11.26 9.09 -18.88
N ILE A 150 11.72 10.35 -18.90
CA ILE A 150 11.95 11.17 -20.11
C ILE A 150 10.63 11.53 -20.81
N GLY A 151 9.67 10.57 -20.86
CA GLY A 151 8.36 10.72 -21.48
C GLY A 151 7.57 9.41 -21.41
N GLY A 152 6.33 9.44 -21.90
CA GLY A 152 5.40 8.32 -21.78
C GLY A 152 4.85 8.16 -20.37
N PHE A 153 4.45 6.94 -20.01
CA PHE A 153 3.88 6.63 -18.69
C PHE A 153 4.19 5.21 -18.28
N VAL A 154 4.14 4.97 -16.97
CA VAL A 154 4.10 3.64 -16.37
C VAL A 154 2.79 3.52 -15.57
N LEU A 155 2.10 2.43 -15.76
CA LEU A 155 0.84 2.11 -15.10
C LEU A 155 1.04 0.86 -14.26
N GLU A 156 0.96 1.03 -12.94
CA GLU A 156 1.04 -0.05 -11.96
C GLU A 156 -0.39 -0.36 -11.48
N MET A 157 -0.82 -1.60 -11.62
CA MET A 157 -2.15 -2.09 -11.22
C MET A 157 -1.95 -3.37 -10.44
N ASP A 158 -2.10 -3.34 -9.14
CA ASP A 158 -1.90 -4.50 -8.26
C ASP A 158 -0.67 -5.35 -8.64
N ASP A 159 -0.87 -6.46 -9.36
CA ASP A 159 0.20 -7.37 -9.80
C ASP A 159 0.64 -7.14 -11.27
N LYS A 160 0.07 -6.13 -11.96
CA LYS A 160 0.36 -5.85 -13.37
C LYS A 160 1.09 -4.52 -13.50
N LEU A 161 2.13 -4.52 -14.31
CA LEU A 161 2.89 -3.32 -14.66
C LEU A 161 2.89 -3.15 -16.17
N VAL A 162 2.40 -2.01 -16.64
CA VAL A 162 2.45 -1.61 -18.04
C VAL A 162 3.41 -0.43 -18.14
N ASP A 163 4.60 -0.68 -18.67
CA ASP A 163 5.62 0.35 -18.89
C ASP A 163 5.61 0.77 -20.38
N ALA A 164 5.19 1.99 -20.63
CA ALA A 164 5.20 2.66 -21.92
C ALA A 164 6.08 3.92 -21.87
N SER A 165 7.19 3.87 -21.14
CA SER A 165 8.14 4.98 -21.00
C SER A 165 9.16 5.01 -22.12
N ILE A 166 9.55 6.22 -22.52
CA ILE A 166 10.65 6.43 -23.49
C ILE A 166 11.97 5.86 -22.91
N ARG A 167 12.17 5.93 -21.61
CA ARG A 167 13.33 5.33 -20.95
C ARG A 167 13.45 3.82 -21.23
N ARG A 168 12.34 3.08 -21.18
CA ARG A 168 12.33 1.66 -21.52
C ARG A 168 12.72 1.44 -22.98
N ASP A 169 12.10 2.18 -23.91
CA ASP A 169 12.37 2.04 -25.35
C ASP A 169 13.82 2.33 -25.68
N LEU A 170 14.41 3.38 -25.10
CA LEU A 170 15.83 3.70 -25.24
C LEU A 170 16.75 2.59 -24.69
N ASN A 171 16.39 2.02 -23.52
CA ASN A 171 17.14 0.92 -22.95
C ASN A 171 17.06 -0.34 -23.80
N ASP A 172 15.93 -0.62 -24.42
CA ASP A 172 15.76 -1.79 -25.29
C ASP A 172 16.53 -1.60 -26.60
N ILE A 173 16.52 -0.41 -27.18
CA ILE A 173 17.38 -0.06 -28.32
C ILE A 173 18.86 -0.23 -27.95
N LYS A 174 19.29 0.34 -26.81
CA LYS A 174 20.66 0.19 -26.32
C LYS A 174 21.07 -1.29 -26.17
N LYS A 175 20.20 -2.13 -25.62
CA LYS A 175 20.45 -3.57 -25.49
C LYS A 175 20.59 -4.26 -26.85
N GLN A 176 19.79 -3.85 -27.85
CA GLN A 176 19.88 -4.37 -29.21
C GLN A 176 21.25 -4.05 -29.85
N PHE A 177 21.72 -2.80 -29.70
CA PHE A 177 23.03 -2.40 -30.18
C PHE A 177 24.19 -3.12 -29.48
N LEU A 178 24.06 -3.36 -28.14
CA LEU A 178 25.08 -4.11 -27.39
C LEU A 178 25.08 -5.61 -27.69
N LYS A 179 23.94 -6.16 -28.13
CA LYS A 179 23.79 -7.56 -28.56
C LYS A 179 24.10 -7.76 -30.03
N ASN A 180 24.70 -6.79 -30.72
CA ASN A 180 25.06 -6.94 -32.12
C ASN A 180 26.06 -8.10 -32.28
N LEU A 181 25.52 -9.29 -32.49
CA LEU A 181 26.24 -10.52 -32.84
C LEU A 181 26.63 -10.40 -34.32
N TYR A 182 27.65 -9.61 -34.60
CA TYR A 182 28.38 -9.78 -35.86
C TYR A 182 29.08 -11.14 -35.77
N VAL A 183 28.45 -12.15 -36.33
CA VAL A 183 29.12 -13.43 -36.63
C VAL A 183 29.78 -13.23 -37.98
N PRO A 184 31.16 -13.11 -38.07
CA PRO A 184 31.80 -13.11 -39.37
C PRO A 184 31.62 -14.53 -39.93
N GLU A 185 30.88 -14.65 -41.05
CA GLU A 185 30.98 -15.87 -41.87
C GLU A 185 32.39 -15.92 -42.42
N LEU A 186 33.24 -16.71 -41.78
CA LEU A 186 34.54 -17.14 -42.31
C LEU A 186 34.25 -18.12 -43.45
N ARG A 187 34.43 -17.65 -44.69
CA ARG A 187 34.58 -18.47 -45.88
C ARG A 187 35.99 -19.03 -45.93
#